data_e06bd0a64e7d53f6bae2d3ec9e85a8a5
#
_entry.id   e06bd0a64e7d53f6bae2d3ec9e85a8a5
#
_cell.length_a   1.000
_cell.length_b   1.000
_cell.length_c   1.000
_cell.angle_alpha   90.00
_cell.angle_beta   90.00
_cell.angle_gamma   90.00
#
_symmetry.space_group_name_H-M   'P 1'
#
loop_
_entity.id
_entity.type
_entity.pdbx_description
1 polymer ?
#
loop_
_entity_poly.entity_id
_entity_poly.type
_entity_poly.pdbx_seq_one_letter_code
_entity_poly.pdbx_strand_id
1 'polypeptide(L)'
;MERIEVLKTYKLYIGGKVPRTESGRYYSPEGKGGKKLGNICLASRKDFRNSVVAARKALSKWATRDPFNRSQILYRIGEMLEGRRAQFEDELQRQGATAAAARKEVEAAVDRCIYYAGWCDKYQQTFSSVNP
;
A
#
# COMPACT_ATOMS: atom_id res chain seq x y z
N MET A 1 -34.81 15.92 7.23
CA MET A 1 -33.81 16.52 6.32
C MET A 1 -32.79 15.47 6.00
N GLU A 2 -32.74 14.98 4.79
CA GLU A 2 -31.78 13.94 4.38
C GLU A 2 -30.38 14.57 4.31
N ARG A 3 -29.42 13.92 4.93
CA ARG A 3 -28.03 14.46 5.00
C ARG A 3 -27.35 14.26 3.65
N ILE A 4 -26.82 15.32 3.06
CA ILE A 4 -26.09 15.25 1.80
C ILE A 4 -24.86 14.36 1.97
N GLU A 5 -24.75 13.30 1.16
CA GLU A 5 -23.58 12.42 1.15
C GLU A 5 -22.39 13.14 0.51
N VAL A 6 -21.36 13.41 1.31
CA VAL A 6 -20.10 14.00 0.81
C VAL A 6 -19.11 12.89 0.50
N LEU A 7 -18.77 12.72 -0.78
CA LEU A 7 -17.78 11.73 -1.19
C LEU A 7 -16.38 12.10 -0.69
N LYS A 8 -15.71 11.16 -0.04
CA LYS A 8 -14.30 11.31 0.37
C LYS A 8 -13.41 11.46 -0.87
N THR A 9 -12.46 12.40 -0.83
CA THR A 9 -11.40 12.52 -1.84
C THR A 9 -10.13 11.84 -1.34
N TYR A 10 -9.73 10.77 -2.02
CA TYR A 10 -8.49 10.03 -1.74
C TYR A 10 -7.32 10.77 -2.38
N LYS A 11 -6.35 11.12 -1.55
CA LYS A 11 -5.14 11.84 -1.95
C LYS A 11 -4.06 10.87 -2.43
N LEU A 12 -3.03 11.41 -3.09
CA LEU A 12 -1.83 10.66 -3.42
C LEU A 12 -1.00 10.42 -2.15
N TYR A 13 -0.07 9.46 -2.22
CA TYR A 13 0.94 9.24 -1.17
C TYR A 13 2.33 9.34 -1.80
N ILE A 14 3.08 10.39 -1.48
CA ILE A 14 4.38 10.68 -2.09
C ILE A 14 5.34 11.16 -1.01
N GLY A 15 6.44 10.45 -0.83
CA GLY A 15 7.51 10.85 0.08
C GLY A 15 7.07 10.98 1.56
N GLY A 16 6.17 10.12 2.01
CA GLY A 16 5.62 10.14 3.38
C GLY A 16 4.54 11.20 3.61
N LYS A 17 4.14 11.93 2.57
CA LYS A 17 3.10 12.95 2.62
C LYS A 17 1.87 12.54 1.83
N VAL A 18 0.74 13.18 2.10
CA VAL A 18 -0.56 12.89 1.48
C VAL A 18 -1.04 14.11 0.66
N PRO A 19 -0.34 14.49 -0.44
CA PRO A 19 -0.72 15.63 -1.26
C PRO A 19 -1.95 15.33 -2.11
N ARG A 20 -2.66 16.38 -2.54
CA ARG A 20 -3.54 16.31 -3.69
C ARG A 20 -2.71 16.31 -4.96
N THR A 21 -3.30 15.82 -6.08
CA THR A 21 -2.67 16.03 -7.39
C THR A 21 -2.52 17.52 -7.68
N GLU A 22 -1.43 17.93 -8.34
CA GLU A 22 -1.20 19.33 -8.68
C GLU A 22 -2.25 19.90 -9.65
N SER A 23 -2.81 19.03 -10.51
CA SER A 23 -3.83 19.43 -11.50
C SER A 23 -5.22 19.63 -10.88
N GLY A 24 -5.44 19.23 -9.63
CA GLY A 24 -6.75 19.23 -8.99
C GLY A 24 -7.74 18.23 -9.57
N ARG A 25 -7.36 17.45 -10.60
CA ARG A 25 -8.25 16.50 -11.28
C ARG A 25 -8.50 15.27 -10.42
N TYR A 26 -9.69 14.73 -10.53
CA TYR A 26 -10.08 13.47 -9.90
C TYR A 26 -11.06 12.71 -10.80
N TYR A 27 -11.24 11.44 -10.52
CA TYR A 27 -12.29 10.60 -11.08
C TYR A 27 -13.00 9.85 -9.95
N SER A 28 -14.22 9.39 -10.21
CA SER A 28 -15.03 8.67 -9.22
C SER A 28 -15.32 7.27 -9.77
N PRO A 29 -14.56 6.25 -9.34
CA PRO A 29 -14.82 4.88 -9.76
C PRO A 29 -16.14 4.38 -9.17
N GLU A 30 -16.81 3.52 -9.92
CA GLU A 30 -18.02 2.85 -9.49
C GLU A 30 -17.66 1.46 -8.94
N GLY A 31 -18.26 1.13 -7.81
CA GLY A 31 -18.20 -0.18 -7.21
C GLY A 31 -19.39 -1.05 -7.59
N LYS A 32 -19.63 -2.09 -6.81
CA LYS A 32 -20.75 -3.01 -6.99
C LYS A 32 -22.09 -2.24 -7.04
N GLY A 33 -22.88 -2.51 -8.08
CA GLY A 33 -24.18 -1.86 -8.27
C GLY A 33 -24.14 -0.41 -8.75
N GLY A 34 -23.01 0.07 -9.32
CA GLY A 34 -22.86 1.43 -9.85
C GLY A 34 -22.72 2.52 -8.77
N LYS A 35 -22.57 2.15 -7.51
CA LYS A 35 -22.37 3.11 -6.43
C LYS A 35 -20.96 3.71 -6.52
N LYS A 36 -20.84 5.04 -6.51
CA LYS A 36 -19.55 5.74 -6.47
C LYS A 36 -18.81 5.43 -5.17
N LEU A 37 -17.55 5.01 -5.29
CA LEU A 37 -16.72 4.64 -4.14
C LEU A 37 -16.08 5.86 -3.45
N GLY A 38 -15.85 6.93 -4.20
CA GLY A 38 -15.22 8.15 -3.73
C GLY A 38 -14.58 8.92 -4.88
N ASN A 39 -13.96 10.03 -4.56
CA ASN A 39 -13.15 10.79 -5.52
C ASN A 39 -11.70 10.38 -5.38
N ILE A 40 -11.07 9.92 -6.46
CA ILE A 40 -9.67 9.50 -6.48
C ILE A 40 -8.89 10.51 -7.31
N CYS A 41 -7.78 11.02 -6.78
CA CYS A 41 -6.90 11.93 -7.50
C CYS A 41 -6.41 11.30 -8.81
N LEU A 42 -6.62 11.98 -9.93
CA LEU A 42 -6.04 11.61 -11.22
C LEU A 42 -4.63 12.21 -11.30
N ALA A 43 -3.63 11.39 -11.00
CA ALA A 43 -2.23 11.82 -10.95
C ALA A 43 -1.76 12.37 -12.30
N SER A 44 -0.99 13.46 -12.25
CA SER A 44 -0.35 14.08 -13.39
C SER A 44 1.04 13.48 -13.66
N ARG A 45 1.64 13.82 -14.82
CA ARG A 45 3.04 13.48 -15.10
C ARG A 45 4.01 14.05 -14.05
N LYS A 46 3.71 15.20 -13.49
CA LYS A 46 4.51 15.84 -12.45
C LYS A 46 4.39 15.08 -11.13
N ASP A 47 3.20 14.63 -10.76
CA ASP A 47 2.99 13.78 -9.58
C ASP A 47 3.78 12.46 -9.70
N PHE A 48 3.73 11.82 -10.88
CA PHE A 48 4.52 10.62 -11.17
C PHE A 48 6.02 10.90 -11.02
N ARG A 49 6.53 11.97 -11.66
CA ARG A 49 7.93 12.37 -11.52
C ARG A 49 8.32 12.59 -10.05
N ASN A 50 7.47 13.28 -9.28
CA ASN A 50 7.72 13.53 -7.85
C ASN A 50 7.78 12.24 -7.05
N SER A 51 6.94 11.25 -7.36
CA SER A 51 6.97 9.94 -6.70
C SER A 51 8.28 9.19 -7.00
N VAL A 52 8.74 9.21 -8.25
CA VAL A 52 10.02 8.59 -8.65
C VAL A 52 11.20 9.28 -7.96
N VAL A 53 11.21 10.61 -7.91
CA VAL A 53 12.26 11.38 -7.20
C VAL A 53 12.28 11.04 -5.72
N ALA A 54 11.11 10.95 -5.07
CA ALA A 54 11.01 10.57 -3.66
C ALA A 54 11.53 9.14 -3.43
N ALA A 55 11.15 8.20 -4.29
CA ALA A 55 11.61 6.81 -4.20
C ALA A 55 13.13 6.69 -4.38
N ARG A 56 13.69 7.37 -5.38
CA ARG A 56 15.15 7.40 -5.60
C ARG A 56 15.92 8.00 -4.42
N LYS A 57 15.40 9.08 -3.83
CA LYS A 57 15.97 9.68 -2.64
C LYS A 57 15.97 8.73 -1.44
N ALA A 58 14.97 7.89 -1.29
CA ALA A 58 14.87 6.93 -0.21
C ALA A 58 15.73 5.67 -0.43
N LEU A 59 16.04 5.33 -1.70
CA LEU A 59 16.68 4.08 -2.09
C LEU A 59 17.98 3.80 -1.34
N SER A 60 18.90 4.75 -1.31
CA SER A 60 20.21 4.59 -0.66
C SER A 60 20.07 4.21 0.82
N LYS A 61 19.27 4.97 1.56
CA LYS A 61 19.03 4.70 2.99
C LYS A 61 18.33 3.36 3.23
N TRP A 62 17.44 2.95 2.34
CA TRP A 62 16.77 1.66 2.45
C TRP A 62 17.71 0.51 2.12
N ALA A 63 18.49 0.62 1.06
CA ALA A 63 19.38 -0.43 0.60
C ALA A 63 20.52 -0.72 1.60
N THR A 64 21.04 0.32 2.25
CA THR A 64 22.12 0.21 3.24
C THR A 64 21.62 -0.02 4.67
N ARG A 65 20.32 -0.06 4.89
CA ARG A 65 19.75 -0.33 6.21
C ARG A 65 20.05 -1.78 6.63
N ASP A 66 20.34 -1.96 7.91
CA ASP A 66 20.54 -3.27 8.48
C ASP A 66 19.42 -4.25 8.11
N PRO A 67 19.74 -5.49 7.67
CA PRO A 67 18.77 -6.48 7.25
C PRO A 67 17.73 -6.80 8.31
N PHE A 68 18.13 -6.95 9.57
CA PHE A 68 17.21 -7.22 10.67
C PHE A 68 16.22 -6.06 10.87
N ASN A 69 16.69 -4.81 10.74
CA ASN A 69 15.81 -3.65 10.84
C ASN A 69 14.80 -3.58 9.68
N ARG A 70 15.18 -3.99 8.47
CA ARG A 70 14.24 -4.13 7.34
C ARG A 70 13.19 -5.20 7.62
N SER A 71 13.61 -6.32 8.20
CA SER A 71 12.72 -7.39 8.65
C SER A 71 11.67 -6.87 9.64
N GLN A 72 12.09 -6.13 10.67
CA GLN A 72 11.19 -5.53 11.65
C GLN A 72 10.14 -4.61 11.02
N ILE A 73 10.55 -3.81 10.02
CA ILE A 73 9.63 -2.91 9.32
C ILE A 73 8.58 -3.70 8.52
N LEU A 74 9.00 -4.73 7.77
CA LEU A 74 8.08 -5.58 7.01
C LEU A 74 7.12 -6.35 7.93
N TYR A 75 7.64 -6.89 9.03
CA TYR A 75 6.84 -7.55 10.04
C TYR A 75 5.77 -6.60 10.60
N ARG A 76 6.17 -5.37 10.94
CA ARG A 76 5.24 -4.35 11.45
C ARG A 76 4.16 -3.98 10.42
N ILE A 77 4.49 -3.98 9.12
CA ILE A 77 3.49 -3.78 8.07
C ILE A 77 2.48 -4.93 8.08
N GLY A 78 2.94 -6.19 8.19
CA GLY A 78 2.07 -7.35 8.31
C GLY A 78 1.13 -7.28 9.52
N GLU A 79 1.65 -6.92 10.71
CA GLU A 79 0.83 -6.72 11.90
C GLU A 79 -0.24 -5.64 11.71
N MET A 80 0.12 -4.53 11.05
CA MET A 80 -0.84 -3.44 10.80
C MET A 80 -1.91 -3.82 9.78
N LEU A 81 -1.57 -4.63 8.77
CA LEU A 81 -2.54 -5.19 7.84
C LEU A 81 -3.50 -6.14 8.56
N GLU A 82 -2.96 -7.05 9.38
CA GLU A 82 -3.75 -7.98 10.18
C GLU A 82 -4.70 -7.25 11.14
N GLY A 83 -4.21 -6.26 11.86
CA GLY A 83 -5.03 -5.46 12.78
C GLY A 83 -6.14 -4.63 12.09
N ARG A 84 -6.05 -4.47 10.77
CA ARG A 84 -7.06 -3.77 9.95
C ARG A 84 -7.74 -4.69 8.93
N ARG A 85 -7.64 -5.99 9.09
CA ARG A 85 -8.17 -7.02 8.18
C ARG A 85 -9.60 -6.71 7.74
N ALA A 86 -10.50 -6.48 8.68
CA ALA A 86 -11.90 -6.22 8.38
C ALA A 86 -12.12 -4.99 7.50
N GLN A 87 -11.32 -3.92 7.68
CA GLN A 87 -11.41 -2.71 6.88
C GLN A 87 -10.96 -2.96 5.42
N PHE A 88 -9.90 -3.74 5.22
CA PHE A 88 -9.42 -4.09 3.89
C PHE A 88 -10.39 -5.03 3.18
N GLU A 89 -10.93 -6.03 3.87
CA GLU A 89 -11.93 -6.94 3.33
C GLU A 89 -13.20 -6.18 2.89
N ASP A 90 -13.67 -5.22 3.69
CA ASP A 90 -14.82 -4.37 3.36
C ASP A 90 -14.56 -3.52 2.10
N GLU A 91 -13.39 -2.86 2.03
CA GLU A 91 -13.03 -2.05 0.86
C GLU A 91 -12.91 -2.89 -0.42
N LEU A 92 -12.39 -4.12 -0.36
CA LEU A 92 -12.34 -5.03 -1.50
C LEU A 92 -13.74 -5.48 -1.93
N GLN A 93 -14.61 -5.78 -0.97
CA GLN A 93 -16.01 -6.14 -1.26
C GLN A 93 -16.78 -4.96 -1.88
N ARG A 94 -16.55 -3.74 -1.43
CA ARG A 94 -17.13 -2.53 -2.05
C ARG A 94 -16.70 -2.36 -3.50
N GLN A 95 -15.49 -2.79 -3.85
CA GLN A 95 -14.97 -2.79 -5.23
C GLN A 95 -15.51 -3.96 -6.08
N GLY A 96 -16.21 -4.91 -5.48
CA GLY A 96 -16.87 -6.00 -6.18
C GLY A 96 -16.33 -7.40 -5.90
N ALA A 97 -15.32 -7.53 -5.04
CA ALA A 97 -14.84 -8.86 -4.62
C ALA A 97 -15.89 -9.61 -3.80
N THR A 98 -15.89 -10.94 -3.90
CA THR A 98 -16.65 -11.76 -2.96
C THR A 98 -16.00 -11.76 -1.58
N ALA A 99 -16.76 -12.03 -0.52
CA ALA A 99 -16.21 -12.09 0.83
C ALA A 99 -15.04 -13.08 0.95
N ALA A 100 -15.15 -14.24 0.29
CA ALA A 100 -14.10 -15.27 0.27
C ALA A 100 -12.83 -14.79 -0.47
N ALA A 101 -13.00 -14.11 -1.62
CA ALA A 101 -11.88 -13.55 -2.38
C ALA A 101 -11.18 -12.43 -1.60
N ALA A 102 -11.96 -11.51 -1.01
CA ALA A 102 -11.41 -10.43 -0.20
C ALA A 102 -10.59 -10.95 0.98
N ARG A 103 -11.13 -11.92 1.72
CA ARG A 103 -10.41 -12.58 2.82
C ARG A 103 -9.09 -13.19 2.35
N LYS A 104 -9.14 -14.01 1.29
CA LYS A 104 -7.95 -14.68 0.74
C LYS A 104 -6.87 -13.67 0.29
N GLU A 105 -7.28 -12.55 -0.29
CA GLU A 105 -6.36 -11.51 -0.75
C GLU A 105 -5.65 -10.84 0.44
N VAL A 106 -6.38 -10.49 1.50
CA VAL A 106 -5.81 -9.88 2.70
C VAL A 106 -4.88 -10.86 3.42
N GLU A 107 -5.29 -12.13 3.59
CA GLU A 107 -4.44 -13.19 4.16
C GLU A 107 -3.13 -13.34 3.38
N ALA A 108 -3.22 -13.44 2.06
CA ALA A 108 -2.03 -13.55 1.21
C ALA A 108 -1.11 -12.33 1.30
N ALA A 109 -1.66 -11.13 1.49
CA ALA A 109 -0.86 -9.92 1.68
C ALA A 109 -0.10 -9.93 3.01
N VAL A 110 -0.76 -10.33 4.10
CA VAL A 110 -0.13 -10.50 5.42
C VAL A 110 0.96 -11.55 5.36
N ASP A 111 0.65 -12.74 4.83
CA ASP A 111 1.60 -13.85 4.72
C ASP A 111 2.86 -13.47 3.92
N ARG A 112 2.70 -12.72 2.83
CA ARG A 112 3.85 -12.23 2.05
C ARG A 112 4.71 -11.26 2.83
N CYS A 113 4.13 -10.36 3.61
CA CYS A 113 4.90 -9.45 4.46
C CYS A 113 5.73 -10.24 5.47
N ILE A 114 5.15 -11.23 6.14
CA ILE A 114 5.83 -12.08 7.12
C ILE A 114 6.90 -12.95 6.45
N TYR A 115 6.57 -13.56 5.30
CA TYR A 115 7.51 -14.38 4.54
C TYR A 115 8.77 -13.59 4.15
N TYR A 116 8.60 -12.41 3.53
CA TYR A 116 9.74 -11.58 3.13
C TYR A 116 10.45 -10.93 4.31
N ALA A 117 9.77 -10.66 5.41
CA ALA A 117 10.43 -10.26 6.66
C ALA A 117 11.42 -11.32 7.12
N GLY A 118 11.04 -12.61 7.06
CA GLY A 118 11.92 -13.73 7.40
C GLY A 118 13.11 -13.91 6.47
N TRP A 119 13.07 -13.39 5.25
CA TRP A 119 14.16 -13.49 4.28
C TRP A 119 15.18 -12.36 4.35
N CYS A 120 14.86 -11.23 4.99
CA CYS A 120 15.73 -10.05 4.99
C CYS A 120 17.15 -10.32 5.51
N ASP A 121 17.28 -11.10 6.57
CA ASP A 121 18.56 -11.44 7.21
C ASP A 121 19.12 -12.80 6.76
N LYS A 122 18.30 -13.66 6.15
CA LYS A 122 18.70 -15.01 5.72
C LYS A 122 19.24 -15.06 4.30
N TYR A 123 18.86 -14.11 3.45
CA TYR A 123 19.19 -14.17 2.03
C TYR A 123 20.70 -14.30 1.79
N GLN A 124 21.50 -13.47 2.46
CA GLN A 124 22.96 -13.52 2.33
C GLN A 124 23.54 -14.85 2.81
N GLN A 125 23.04 -15.39 3.93
CA GLN A 125 23.50 -16.67 4.47
C GLN A 125 23.20 -17.84 3.53
N THR A 126 22.09 -17.76 2.80
CA THR A 126 21.66 -18.87 1.93
C THR A 126 22.32 -18.82 0.55
N PHE A 127 22.53 -17.62 -0.01
CA PHE A 127 22.98 -17.42 -1.39
C PHE A 127 24.38 -16.79 -1.51
N SER A 128 25.02 -16.40 -0.42
CA SER A 128 26.39 -15.90 -0.45
C SER A 128 27.37 -17.08 -0.48
N SER A 129 28.29 -17.04 -1.46
CA SER A 129 29.42 -17.96 -1.55
C SER A 129 30.64 -17.49 -0.76
N VAL A 130 30.55 -16.37 -0.07
CA VAL A 130 31.65 -15.86 0.76
C VAL A 130 31.65 -16.61 2.08
N ASN A 131 32.48 -17.64 2.16
CA ASN A 131 32.88 -18.17 3.46
C ASN A 131 33.73 -17.10 4.17
N PRO A 132 33.45 -16.83 5.44
CA PRO A 132 34.32 -15.97 6.26
C PRO A 132 35.71 -16.58 6.41
#